data_7640fbb207850342a80648e63f4bdfe3
#
_entry.id   7640fbb207850342a80648e63f4bdfe3
#
_cell.length_a   1.000
_cell.length_b   1.000
_cell.length_c   1.000
_cell.angle_alpha   90.00
_cell.angle_beta   90.00
_cell.angle_gamma   90.00
#
_symmetry.space_group_name_H-M   'P 1'
#
loop_
_entity.id
_entity.type
_entity.pdbx_description
1 polymer ?
#
loop_
_entity_poly.entity_id
_entity_poly.type
_entity_poly.pdbx_seq_one_letter_code
_entity_poly.pdbx_strand_id
1 'polypeptide(L)'
;NGEFHMQNKALSIFYLPIFLFFSMLIHSSDKYYPGSSWDVVSAESQGVQSKDVETLIDIAFTDNSTLGVVVIKNGKIIGEKYAPGYDSNSHGTSWSMAKSYYAALVGISIDKGEIGSLDDKVTKYLGYFNDDRSEITIRDLLDMSSGLDFPSHEHEKMFFQDDHLAYAKKVGVEKAAGLKFEYNNVNSMLLGDILFQATGKKADVLFEE
;
A
#
# COMPACT_ATOMS: atom_id res chain seq x y z
N ASN A 1 -68.09 66.37 4.67
CA ASN A 1 -66.81 65.93 5.15
C ASN A 1 -66.69 64.40 4.99
N GLY A 2 -66.20 63.97 3.87
CA GLY A 2 -65.97 62.54 3.58
C GLY A 2 -64.52 62.25 3.58
N GLU A 3 -64.07 61.42 4.49
CA GLU A 3 -62.66 60.91 4.49
C GLU A 3 -62.60 59.65 3.64
N PHE A 4 -61.76 59.71 2.60
CA PHE A 4 -61.36 58.57 1.75
C PHE A 4 -60.28 57.82 2.42
N HIS A 5 -60.59 56.62 2.91
CA HIS A 5 -59.53 55.67 3.34
C HIS A 5 -59.02 54.88 2.13
N MET A 6 -57.80 55.22 1.73
CA MET A 6 -57.01 54.36 0.78
C MET A 6 -56.39 53.18 1.51
N GLN A 7 -56.88 51.99 1.23
CA GLN A 7 -56.24 50.75 1.65
C GLN A 7 -55.06 50.45 0.75
N ASN A 8 -53.87 50.58 1.31
CA ASN A 8 -52.62 50.08 0.69
C ASN A 8 -52.55 48.54 0.77
N LYS A 9 -52.80 47.86 -0.36
CA LYS A 9 -52.49 46.43 -0.49
C LYS A 9 -51.05 46.31 -0.77
N ALA A 10 -50.27 45.91 0.25
CA ALA A 10 -48.88 45.50 0.11
C ALA A 10 -48.82 44.16 -0.64
N LEU A 11 -48.24 44.17 -1.82
CA LEU A 11 -47.98 42.99 -2.64
C LEU A 11 -46.73 42.30 -2.09
N SER A 12 -46.92 41.24 -1.30
CA SER A 12 -45.81 40.41 -0.80
C SER A 12 -45.24 39.55 -1.94
N ILE A 13 -44.14 39.96 -2.48
CA ILE A 13 -43.38 39.13 -3.44
C ILE A 13 -42.63 38.07 -2.63
N PHE A 14 -43.12 36.84 -2.68
CA PHE A 14 -42.40 35.69 -2.15
C PHE A 14 -41.19 35.39 -3.06
N TYR A 15 -40.00 35.75 -2.61
CA TYR A 15 -38.77 35.23 -3.19
C TYR A 15 -38.60 33.78 -2.75
N LEU A 16 -38.84 32.84 -3.65
CA LEU A 16 -38.50 31.43 -3.48
C LEU A 16 -37.02 31.26 -3.84
N PRO A 17 -36.12 30.91 -2.91
CA PRO A 17 -34.75 30.65 -3.29
C PRO A 17 -34.71 29.35 -4.08
N ILE A 18 -34.38 29.44 -5.37
CA ILE A 18 -34.05 28.30 -6.20
C ILE A 18 -32.71 27.79 -5.72
N PHE A 19 -32.72 26.78 -4.83
CA PHE A 19 -31.56 25.97 -4.52
C PHE A 19 -31.24 25.09 -5.75
N LEU A 20 -30.33 25.56 -6.61
CA LEU A 20 -29.68 24.73 -7.60
C LEU A 20 -28.83 23.69 -6.85
N PHE A 21 -29.41 22.51 -6.61
CA PHE A 21 -28.65 21.31 -6.24
C PHE A 21 -27.77 20.94 -7.44
N PHE A 22 -26.54 21.46 -7.43
CA PHE A 22 -25.49 20.92 -8.27
C PHE A 22 -25.16 19.53 -7.71
N SER A 23 -25.87 18.51 -8.18
CA SER A 23 -25.49 17.12 -7.96
C SER A 23 -24.14 16.94 -8.64
N MET A 24 -23.06 17.13 -7.87
CA MET A 24 -21.77 16.58 -8.24
C MET A 24 -21.96 15.05 -8.33
N LEU A 25 -22.23 14.58 -9.54
CA LEU A 25 -22.04 13.18 -9.88
C LEU A 25 -20.55 12.89 -9.61
N ILE A 26 -20.26 12.45 -8.39
CA ILE A 26 -19.00 11.77 -8.12
C ILE A 26 -19.09 10.50 -9.00
N HIS A 27 -18.55 10.60 -10.21
CA HIS A 27 -18.25 9.40 -10.96
C HIS A 27 -17.21 8.67 -10.12
N SER A 28 -17.64 7.68 -9.36
CA SER A 28 -16.77 6.59 -8.97
C SER A 28 -16.30 6.02 -10.29
N SER A 29 -15.10 6.42 -10.75
CA SER A 29 -14.48 5.73 -11.86
C SER A 29 -14.33 4.29 -11.39
N ASP A 30 -14.98 3.36 -12.07
CA ASP A 30 -14.78 1.94 -11.83
C ASP A 30 -13.27 1.72 -11.80
N LYS A 31 -12.77 1.24 -10.65
CA LYS A 31 -11.34 1.00 -10.50
C LYS A 31 -10.95 -0.06 -11.52
N TYR A 32 -10.08 0.33 -12.44
CA TYR A 32 -9.53 -0.60 -13.40
C TYR A 32 -8.39 -1.38 -12.74
N TYR A 33 -8.45 -2.70 -12.85
CA TYR A 33 -7.39 -3.60 -12.43
C TYR A 33 -6.86 -4.34 -13.65
N PRO A 34 -5.54 -4.49 -13.81
CA PRO A 34 -4.98 -5.29 -14.90
C PRO A 34 -5.43 -6.76 -14.77
N GLY A 35 -5.67 -7.41 -15.92
CA GLY A 35 -5.95 -8.85 -16.00
C GLY A 35 -4.67 -9.67 -16.10
N SER A 36 -4.71 -10.72 -16.94
CA SER A 36 -3.53 -11.55 -17.24
C SER A 36 -2.43 -10.80 -18.01
N SER A 37 -2.73 -9.64 -18.55
CA SER A 37 -1.80 -8.72 -19.18
C SER A 37 -2.16 -7.28 -18.80
N TRP A 38 -1.18 -6.39 -18.89
CA TRP A 38 -1.38 -4.97 -18.70
C TRP A 38 -1.83 -4.30 -19.99
N ASP A 39 -2.84 -3.43 -19.91
CA ASP A 39 -3.15 -2.53 -21.01
C ASP A 39 -2.05 -1.48 -21.14
N VAL A 40 -1.50 -1.34 -22.35
CA VAL A 40 -0.58 -0.27 -22.72
C VAL A 40 -1.37 0.75 -23.54
N VAL A 41 -1.38 2.00 -23.11
CA VAL A 41 -2.17 3.07 -23.72
C VAL A 41 -1.34 4.34 -23.88
N SER A 42 -1.79 5.29 -24.71
CA SER A 42 -1.12 6.58 -24.81
C SER A 42 -1.24 7.38 -23.51
N ALA A 43 -0.21 8.14 -23.17
CA ALA A 43 -0.19 8.99 -21.98
C ALA A 43 -1.33 10.03 -22.02
N GLU A 44 -1.65 10.56 -23.21
CA GLU A 44 -2.72 11.54 -23.43
C GLU A 44 -4.09 10.97 -23.06
N SER A 45 -4.32 9.68 -23.33
CA SER A 45 -5.59 9.01 -22.94
C SER A 45 -5.81 8.99 -21.43
N GLN A 46 -4.73 9.15 -20.67
CA GLN A 46 -4.73 9.22 -19.21
C GLN A 46 -4.50 10.64 -18.67
N GLY A 47 -4.60 11.67 -19.55
CA GLY A 47 -4.45 13.07 -19.18
C GLY A 47 -3.00 13.46 -18.81
N VAL A 48 -2.01 12.77 -19.36
CA VAL A 48 -0.57 13.07 -19.22
C VAL A 48 0.00 13.34 -20.60
N GLN A 49 0.96 14.26 -20.72
CA GLN A 49 1.65 14.48 -21.98
C GLN A 49 2.74 13.41 -22.18
N SER A 50 2.81 12.80 -23.35
CA SER A 50 3.86 11.81 -23.68
C SER A 50 5.25 12.36 -23.43
N LYS A 51 5.49 13.63 -23.72
CA LYS A 51 6.78 14.28 -23.47
C LYS A 51 7.17 14.28 -21.99
N ASP A 52 6.22 14.40 -21.07
CA ASP A 52 6.51 14.37 -19.63
C ASP A 52 6.91 12.96 -19.19
N VAL A 53 6.23 11.93 -19.74
CA VAL A 53 6.56 10.53 -19.50
C VAL A 53 7.96 10.20 -20.05
N GLU A 54 8.27 10.62 -21.28
CA GLU A 54 9.59 10.44 -21.88
C GLU A 54 10.68 11.12 -21.04
N THR A 55 10.43 12.36 -20.60
CA THR A 55 11.37 13.10 -19.76
C THR A 55 11.62 12.38 -18.44
N LEU A 56 10.58 11.86 -17.78
CA LEU A 56 10.69 11.07 -16.55
C LEU A 56 11.56 9.82 -16.77
N ILE A 57 11.28 9.09 -17.85
CA ILE A 57 12.05 7.88 -18.21
C ILE A 57 13.51 8.23 -18.50
N ASP A 58 13.77 9.30 -19.25
CA ASP A 58 15.14 9.72 -19.57
C ASP A 58 15.91 10.15 -18.32
N ILE A 59 15.26 10.84 -17.37
CA ILE A 59 15.87 11.16 -16.07
C ILE A 59 16.25 9.89 -15.33
N ALA A 60 15.37 8.89 -15.28
CA ALA A 60 15.66 7.62 -14.61
C ALA A 60 16.86 6.91 -15.24
N PHE A 61 17.00 6.96 -16.57
CA PHE A 61 18.12 6.37 -17.30
C PHE A 61 19.39 7.22 -17.31
N THR A 62 19.45 8.36 -16.60
CA THR A 62 20.72 9.02 -16.29
C THR A 62 21.58 8.20 -15.34
N ASP A 63 20.99 7.32 -14.56
CA ASP A 63 21.69 6.31 -13.76
C ASP A 63 21.92 5.04 -14.61
N ASN A 64 23.17 4.70 -14.81
CA ASN A 64 23.56 3.51 -15.58
C ASN A 64 23.14 2.17 -14.93
N SER A 65 22.72 2.19 -13.68
CA SER A 65 22.21 1.01 -12.96
C SER A 65 20.74 0.76 -13.22
N THR A 66 20.04 1.67 -13.90
CA THR A 66 18.62 1.51 -14.24
C THR A 66 18.43 0.41 -15.27
N LEU A 67 17.75 -0.67 -14.90
CA LEU A 67 17.48 -1.82 -15.76
C LEU A 67 16.16 -1.71 -16.51
N GLY A 68 15.17 -1.05 -15.91
CA GLY A 68 13.86 -0.82 -16.52
C GLY A 68 13.06 0.22 -15.78
N VAL A 69 12.20 0.91 -16.48
CA VAL A 69 11.23 1.88 -15.95
C VAL A 69 9.88 1.59 -16.56
N VAL A 70 8.85 1.50 -15.71
CA VAL A 70 7.46 1.38 -16.12
C VAL A 70 6.66 2.48 -15.43
N VAL A 71 5.91 3.26 -16.21
CA VAL A 71 5.04 4.32 -15.71
C VAL A 71 3.59 3.88 -15.84
N ILE A 72 2.90 3.83 -14.71
CA ILE A 72 1.52 3.36 -14.63
C ILE A 72 0.62 4.51 -14.17
N LYS A 73 -0.53 4.66 -14.83
CA LYS A 73 -1.59 5.57 -14.40
C LYS A 73 -2.96 4.92 -14.60
N ASN A 74 -3.81 5.03 -13.58
CA ASN A 74 -5.16 4.42 -13.58
C ASN A 74 -5.15 2.93 -13.93
N GLY A 75 -4.13 2.18 -13.45
CA GLY A 75 -3.97 0.76 -13.71
C GLY A 75 -3.45 0.39 -15.10
N LYS A 76 -3.07 1.37 -15.94
CA LYS A 76 -2.59 1.15 -17.32
C LYS A 76 -1.17 1.64 -17.49
N ILE A 77 -0.37 0.95 -18.29
CA ILE A 77 0.99 1.37 -18.66
C ILE A 77 0.87 2.51 -19.66
N ILE A 78 1.51 3.64 -19.37
CA ILE A 78 1.57 4.84 -20.22
C ILE A 78 2.98 5.12 -20.73
N GLY A 79 3.97 4.37 -20.31
CA GLY A 79 5.34 4.42 -20.80
C GLY A 79 6.19 3.36 -20.13
N GLU A 80 7.09 2.78 -20.90
CA GLU A 80 8.08 1.82 -20.41
C GLU A 80 9.35 1.87 -21.26
N LYS A 81 10.47 1.59 -20.64
CA LYS A 81 11.78 1.50 -21.31
C LYS A 81 12.68 0.57 -20.51
N TYR A 82 13.48 -0.21 -21.20
CA TYR A 82 14.40 -1.18 -20.63
C TYR A 82 15.83 -0.91 -21.11
N ALA A 83 16.79 -1.23 -20.28
CA ALA A 83 18.22 -1.18 -20.64
C ALA A 83 18.54 -2.27 -21.68
N PRO A 84 19.65 -2.12 -22.44
CA PRO A 84 20.08 -3.14 -23.38
C PRO A 84 20.20 -4.52 -22.72
N GLY A 85 19.57 -5.54 -23.29
CA GLY A 85 19.53 -6.90 -22.78
C GLY A 85 18.43 -7.19 -21.76
N TYR A 86 17.57 -6.20 -21.46
CA TYR A 86 16.39 -6.34 -20.59
C TYR A 86 15.09 -6.07 -21.38
N ASP A 87 14.00 -6.65 -20.92
CA ASP A 87 12.65 -6.49 -21.48
C ASP A 87 11.59 -6.63 -20.38
N SER A 88 10.31 -6.63 -20.75
CA SER A 88 9.17 -6.78 -19.83
C SER A 88 9.13 -8.14 -19.11
N ASN A 89 9.87 -9.14 -19.56
CA ASN A 89 9.94 -10.46 -18.96
C ASN A 89 11.21 -10.64 -18.11
N SER A 90 12.07 -9.63 -18.07
CA SER A 90 13.30 -9.69 -17.30
C SER A 90 13.01 -9.58 -15.81
N HIS A 91 13.59 -10.45 -15.02
CA HIS A 91 13.43 -10.49 -13.57
C HIS A 91 14.60 -9.78 -12.89
N GLY A 92 14.28 -8.88 -12.00
CA GLY A 92 15.24 -8.20 -11.12
C GLY A 92 15.04 -8.60 -9.66
N THR A 93 16.07 -8.44 -8.85
CA THR A 93 15.95 -8.63 -7.40
C THR A 93 15.11 -7.50 -6.82
N SER A 94 13.97 -7.84 -6.20
CA SER A 94 13.03 -6.86 -5.65
C SER A 94 13.53 -6.18 -4.36
N TRP A 95 14.51 -6.79 -3.67
CA TRP A 95 14.99 -6.32 -2.38
C TRP A 95 13.82 -5.95 -1.46
N SER A 96 13.89 -4.79 -0.82
CA SER A 96 12.88 -4.35 0.14
C SER A 96 11.52 -3.99 -0.48
N MET A 97 11.38 -3.94 -1.80
CA MET A 97 10.05 -3.88 -2.44
C MET A 97 9.18 -5.09 -2.05
N ALA A 98 9.79 -6.24 -1.78
CA ALA A 98 9.09 -7.44 -1.30
C ALA A 98 8.23 -7.17 -0.06
N LYS A 99 8.61 -6.21 0.80
CA LYS A 99 7.84 -5.85 1.98
C LYS A 99 6.44 -5.30 1.64
N SER A 100 6.32 -4.57 0.53
CA SER A 100 5.03 -4.06 0.04
C SER A 100 4.11 -5.20 -0.40
N TYR A 101 4.68 -6.25 -1.00
CA TYR A 101 3.91 -7.44 -1.36
C TYR A 101 3.44 -8.20 -0.11
N TYR A 102 4.29 -8.36 0.90
CA TYR A 102 3.86 -8.96 2.18
C TYR A 102 2.73 -8.14 2.83
N ALA A 103 2.80 -6.82 2.80
CA ALA A 103 1.72 -5.97 3.31
C ALA A 103 0.41 -6.18 2.53
N ALA A 104 0.48 -6.33 1.20
CA ALA A 104 -0.68 -6.64 0.37
C ALA A 104 -1.29 -8.01 0.73
N LEU A 105 -0.46 -9.05 0.91
CA LEU A 105 -0.92 -10.38 1.33
C LEU A 105 -1.61 -10.35 2.70
N VAL A 106 -1.08 -9.58 3.66
CA VAL A 106 -1.75 -9.39 4.96
C VAL A 106 -3.13 -8.75 4.78
N GLY A 107 -3.24 -7.70 3.93
CA GLY A 107 -4.53 -7.07 3.62
C GLY A 107 -5.53 -8.05 2.99
N ILE A 108 -5.09 -8.84 2.01
CA ILE A 108 -5.91 -9.88 1.36
C ILE A 108 -6.35 -10.94 2.37
N SER A 109 -5.45 -11.39 3.26
CA SER A 109 -5.79 -12.37 4.30
C SER A 109 -6.77 -11.83 5.34
N ILE A 110 -6.76 -10.51 5.60
CA ILE A 110 -7.79 -9.87 6.43
C ILE A 110 -9.14 -9.87 5.69
N ASP A 111 -9.16 -9.49 4.43
CA ASP A 111 -10.39 -9.47 3.62
C ASP A 111 -11.00 -10.88 3.47
N LYS A 112 -10.17 -11.92 3.42
CA LYS A 112 -10.59 -13.32 3.41
C LYS A 112 -10.98 -13.84 4.81
N GLY A 113 -10.75 -13.10 5.88
CA GLY A 113 -11.03 -13.50 7.26
C GLY A 113 -10.04 -14.53 7.84
N GLU A 114 -8.91 -14.75 7.20
CA GLU A 114 -7.81 -15.61 7.66
C GLU A 114 -7.01 -14.95 8.77
N ILE A 115 -6.84 -13.62 8.68
CA ILE A 115 -6.32 -12.74 9.73
C ILE A 115 -7.47 -11.87 10.23
N GLY A 116 -7.60 -11.69 11.55
CA GLY A 116 -8.72 -10.95 12.12
C GLY A 116 -8.65 -9.46 11.87
N SER A 117 -7.53 -8.84 12.17
CA SER A 117 -7.27 -7.41 11.94
C SER A 117 -5.79 -7.07 12.06
N LEU A 118 -5.43 -5.83 11.70
CA LEU A 118 -4.09 -5.29 11.94
C LEU A 118 -3.76 -5.16 13.44
N ASP A 119 -4.78 -5.04 14.28
CA ASP A 119 -4.63 -4.87 15.72
C ASP A 119 -4.57 -6.22 16.48
N ASP A 120 -4.64 -7.33 15.75
CA ASP A 120 -4.40 -8.65 16.33
C ASP A 120 -2.99 -8.72 16.92
N LYS A 121 -2.89 -9.22 18.14
CA LYS A 121 -1.58 -9.54 18.73
C LYS A 121 -0.90 -10.64 17.95
N VAL A 122 0.41 -10.51 17.71
CA VAL A 122 1.18 -11.53 17.00
C VAL A 122 1.13 -12.90 17.67
N THR A 123 0.92 -12.94 18.99
CA THR A 123 0.76 -14.18 19.77
C THR A 123 -0.40 -15.05 19.31
N LYS A 124 -1.40 -14.48 18.65
CA LYS A 124 -2.53 -15.24 18.09
C LYS A 124 -2.07 -16.21 16.99
N TYR A 125 -0.98 -15.90 16.33
CA TYR A 125 -0.42 -16.66 15.21
C TYR A 125 0.94 -17.28 15.58
N LEU A 126 1.77 -16.52 16.32
CA LEU A 126 3.13 -16.88 16.68
C LEU A 126 3.18 -17.29 18.16
N GLY A 127 2.77 -18.52 18.45
CA GLY A 127 2.67 -19.02 19.84
C GLY A 127 4.00 -19.00 20.63
N TYR A 128 5.12 -18.79 19.94
CA TYR A 128 6.45 -18.63 20.58
C TYR A 128 6.71 -17.18 21.06
N PHE A 129 5.83 -16.21 20.78
CA PHE A 129 5.90 -14.82 21.27
C PHE A 129 5.07 -14.64 22.55
N ASN A 130 5.27 -15.53 23.54
CA ASN A 130 4.57 -15.53 24.83
C ASN A 130 5.38 -14.86 25.95
N ASP A 131 6.32 -14.02 25.61
CA ASP A 131 7.21 -13.25 26.46
C ASP A 131 6.95 -11.74 26.30
N ASP A 132 7.97 -10.91 26.50
CA ASP A 132 7.90 -9.43 26.36
C ASP A 132 7.41 -8.98 24.97
N ARG A 133 7.45 -9.85 23.96
CA ARG A 133 6.96 -9.63 22.61
C ARG A 133 5.45 -9.81 22.46
N SER A 134 4.76 -10.26 23.52
CA SER A 134 3.33 -10.58 23.49
C SER A 134 2.42 -9.40 23.18
N GLU A 135 2.90 -8.17 23.38
CA GLU A 135 2.13 -6.96 23.12
C GLU A 135 2.22 -6.46 21.68
N ILE A 136 3.17 -6.97 20.89
CA ILE A 136 3.34 -6.60 19.49
C ILE A 136 2.10 -6.97 18.69
N THR A 137 1.64 -6.05 17.83
CA THR A 137 0.54 -6.28 16.89
C THR A 137 1.05 -6.49 15.46
N ILE A 138 0.19 -6.99 14.56
CA ILE A 138 0.50 -7.07 13.12
C ILE A 138 0.78 -5.67 12.58
N ARG A 139 0.05 -4.65 13.04
CA ARG A 139 0.28 -3.24 12.70
C ARG A 139 1.70 -2.80 13.04
N ASP A 140 2.18 -3.10 14.25
CA ASP A 140 3.53 -2.71 14.68
C ASP A 140 4.63 -3.33 13.80
N LEU A 141 4.42 -4.55 13.32
CA LEU A 141 5.34 -5.17 12.36
C LEU A 141 5.32 -4.46 10.99
N LEU A 142 4.13 -4.14 10.47
CA LEU A 142 3.96 -3.45 9.19
C LEU A 142 4.49 -2.02 9.23
N ASP A 143 4.23 -1.30 10.32
CA ASP A 143 4.62 0.09 10.51
C ASP A 143 6.10 0.23 10.94
N MET A 144 6.84 -0.88 11.04
CA MET A 144 8.22 -0.90 11.52
C MET A 144 8.38 -0.28 12.92
N SER A 145 7.40 -0.52 13.80
CA SER A 145 7.37 0.01 15.16
C SER A 145 7.28 -1.09 16.24
N SER A 146 7.69 -2.32 15.90
CA SER A 146 7.58 -3.47 16.80
C SER A 146 8.42 -3.39 18.08
N GLY A 147 9.45 -2.55 18.09
CA GLY A 147 10.38 -2.45 19.20
C GLY A 147 11.34 -3.64 19.34
N LEU A 148 11.39 -4.53 18.35
CA LEU A 148 12.32 -5.67 18.34
C LEU A 148 13.77 -5.17 18.25
N ASP A 149 14.65 -5.75 19.06
CA ASP A 149 16.08 -5.43 19.13
C ASP A 149 16.83 -6.00 17.93
N PHE A 150 16.79 -5.26 16.84
CA PHE A 150 17.49 -5.62 15.60
C PHE A 150 18.17 -4.39 15.01
N PRO A 151 19.31 -3.97 15.56
CA PRO A 151 20.04 -2.81 15.08
C PRO A 151 20.61 -3.03 13.67
N SER A 152 20.86 -1.95 12.95
CA SER A 152 21.24 -1.98 11.53
C SER A 152 22.51 -2.83 11.24
N HIS A 153 23.45 -2.95 12.17
CA HIS A 153 24.64 -3.78 12.00
C HIS A 153 24.37 -5.29 12.07
N GLU A 154 23.20 -5.72 12.54
CA GLU A 154 22.78 -7.12 12.54
C GLU A 154 22.23 -7.59 11.19
N HIS A 155 21.92 -6.66 10.25
CA HIS A 155 21.36 -7.01 8.94
C HIS A 155 22.26 -7.95 8.17
N GLU A 156 23.59 -7.70 8.14
CA GLU A 156 24.53 -8.58 7.46
C GLU A 156 24.58 -9.96 8.11
N LYS A 157 24.62 -10.03 9.43
CA LYS A 157 24.64 -11.31 10.15
C LYS A 157 23.42 -12.15 9.84
N MET A 158 22.25 -11.53 9.72
CA MET A 158 21.02 -12.22 9.35
C MET A 158 21.10 -12.80 7.94
N PHE A 159 21.64 -12.07 6.95
CA PHE A 159 21.78 -12.57 5.58
C PHE A 159 22.68 -13.79 5.44
N PHE A 160 23.62 -13.98 6.36
CA PHE A 160 24.51 -15.15 6.37
C PHE A 160 23.94 -16.34 7.18
N GLN A 161 22.69 -16.26 7.68
CA GLN A 161 22.06 -17.38 8.36
C GLN A 161 21.43 -18.34 7.34
N ASP A 162 21.53 -19.64 7.60
CA ASP A 162 20.85 -20.67 6.79
C ASP A 162 19.32 -20.59 6.92
N ASP A 163 18.82 -20.15 8.08
CA ASP A 163 17.40 -20.00 8.38
C ASP A 163 17.12 -18.62 8.99
N HIS A 164 16.71 -17.71 8.13
CA HIS A 164 16.38 -16.33 8.51
C HIS A 164 15.20 -16.26 9.48
N LEU A 165 14.20 -17.15 9.33
CA LEU A 165 13.05 -17.18 10.23
C LEU A 165 13.44 -17.67 11.62
N ALA A 166 14.28 -18.71 11.70
CA ALA A 166 14.81 -19.17 12.98
C ALA A 166 15.64 -18.10 13.69
N TYR A 167 16.34 -17.25 12.94
CA TYR A 167 17.02 -16.07 13.47
C TYR A 167 16.00 -15.06 14.01
N ALA A 168 15.00 -14.68 13.20
CA ALA A 168 13.97 -13.70 13.55
C ALA A 168 13.21 -14.10 14.83
N LYS A 169 12.92 -15.38 15.01
CA LYS A 169 12.25 -15.92 16.20
C LYS A 169 12.98 -15.71 17.52
N LYS A 170 14.28 -15.47 17.47
CA LYS A 170 15.14 -15.31 18.66
C LYS A 170 15.37 -13.85 19.05
N VAL A 171 14.98 -12.91 18.18
CA VAL A 171 15.17 -11.48 18.44
C VAL A 171 14.28 -11.04 19.60
N GLY A 172 14.89 -10.40 20.60
CA GLY A 172 14.20 -9.87 21.78
C GLY A 172 13.57 -8.50 21.53
N VAL A 173 13.07 -7.89 22.60
CA VAL A 173 12.50 -6.52 22.59
C VAL A 173 13.49 -5.57 23.24
N GLU A 174 13.75 -4.43 22.61
CA GLU A 174 14.48 -3.30 23.19
C GLU A 174 13.54 -2.22 23.71
N LYS A 175 12.39 -2.03 23.05
CA LYS A 175 11.41 -0.95 23.33
C LYS A 175 9.99 -1.49 23.26
N ALA A 176 9.07 -0.81 23.95
CA ALA A 176 7.66 -1.13 23.79
C ALA A 176 7.19 -0.90 22.34
N ALA A 177 6.32 -1.77 21.84
CA ALA A 177 5.73 -1.67 20.52
C ALA A 177 4.95 -0.35 20.35
N GLY A 178 4.92 0.18 19.13
CA GLY A 178 4.23 1.40 18.78
C GLY A 178 4.95 2.71 19.12
N LEU A 179 6.08 2.67 19.85
CA LEU A 179 6.73 3.89 20.33
C LEU A 179 7.62 4.58 19.31
N LYS A 180 8.28 3.81 18.43
CA LYS A 180 9.30 4.36 17.51
C LYS A 180 9.34 3.58 16.22
N PHE A 181 9.36 4.31 15.10
CA PHE A 181 9.72 3.73 13.81
C PHE A 181 11.21 3.33 13.83
N GLU A 182 11.49 2.07 13.47
CA GLU A 182 12.84 1.56 13.32
C GLU A 182 12.84 0.48 12.23
N TYR A 183 13.45 0.80 11.08
CA TYR A 183 13.47 -0.11 9.95
C TYR A 183 14.11 -1.44 10.32
N ASN A 184 13.35 -2.53 10.17
CA ASN A 184 13.71 -3.83 10.70
C ASN A 184 13.28 -4.97 9.76
N ASN A 185 14.24 -5.74 9.24
CA ASN A 185 13.95 -6.86 8.34
C ASN A 185 13.25 -8.03 9.05
N VAL A 186 13.49 -8.19 10.35
CA VAL A 186 12.84 -9.24 11.17
C VAL A 186 11.33 -9.11 11.15
N ASN A 187 10.79 -7.90 11.16
CA ASN A 187 9.35 -7.66 11.06
C ASN A 187 8.73 -8.35 9.84
N SER A 188 9.36 -8.22 8.68
CA SER A 188 8.84 -8.82 7.45
C SER A 188 8.95 -10.34 7.44
N MET A 189 9.97 -10.91 8.08
CA MET A 189 10.09 -12.36 8.22
C MET A 189 9.00 -12.93 9.12
N LEU A 190 8.69 -12.22 10.21
CA LEU A 190 7.59 -12.60 11.11
C LEU A 190 6.23 -12.48 10.42
N LEU A 191 6.01 -11.48 9.56
CA LEU A 191 4.80 -11.39 8.73
C LEU A 191 4.65 -12.61 7.82
N GLY A 192 5.74 -13.12 7.26
CA GLY A 192 5.72 -14.35 6.48
C GLY A 192 5.29 -15.58 7.29
N ASP A 193 5.75 -15.69 8.54
CA ASP A 193 5.31 -16.77 9.45
C ASP A 193 3.84 -16.59 9.86
N ILE A 194 3.39 -15.37 10.15
CA ILE A 194 1.98 -15.06 10.46
C ILE A 194 1.08 -15.49 9.30
N LEU A 195 1.43 -15.13 8.07
CA LEU A 195 0.69 -15.56 6.87
C LEU A 195 0.62 -17.08 6.79
N PHE A 196 1.74 -17.77 7.01
CA PHE A 196 1.76 -19.23 6.99
C PHE A 196 0.90 -19.84 8.10
N GLN A 197 0.93 -19.31 9.32
CA GLN A 197 0.11 -19.83 10.42
C GLN A 197 -1.38 -19.55 10.21
N ALA A 198 -1.72 -18.43 9.58
CA ALA A 198 -3.11 -18.06 9.31
C ALA A 198 -3.72 -18.83 8.13
N THR A 199 -2.94 -19.10 7.09
CA THR A 199 -3.44 -19.63 5.80
C THR A 199 -3.05 -21.09 5.54
N GLY A 200 -2.01 -21.59 6.20
CA GLY A 200 -1.37 -22.87 5.89
C GLY A 200 -0.50 -22.88 4.64
N LYS A 201 -0.32 -21.68 3.99
CA LYS A 201 0.41 -21.54 2.73
C LYS A 201 1.61 -20.63 2.90
N LYS A 202 2.68 -20.92 2.17
CA LYS A 202 3.83 -20.01 2.08
C LYS A 202 3.49 -18.79 1.23
N ALA A 203 4.24 -17.70 1.43
CA ALA A 203 4.00 -16.44 0.74
C ALA A 203 4.13 -16.56 -0.79
N ASP A 204 5.05 -17.36 -1.31
CA ASP A 204 5.19 -17.62 -2.74
C ASP A 204 3.92 -18.22 -3.34
N VAL A 205 3.32 -19.18 -2.68
CA VAL A 205 2.04 -19.78 -3.10
C VAL A 205 0.89 -18.76 -3.05
N LEU A 206 0.85 -17.91 -2.00
CA LEU A 206 -0.18 -16.88 -1.87
C LEU A 206 -0.06 -15.79 -2.94
N PHE A 207 1.12 -15.55 -3.49
CA PHE A 207 1.34 -14.60 -4.59
C PHE A 207 0.85 -15.12 -5.95
N GLU A 208 0.79 -16.42 -6.14
CA GLU A 208 0.33 -17.03 -7.38
C GLU A 208 -1.20 -17.14 -7.47
N GLU A 209 -1.90 -17.03 -6.33
CA GLU A 209 -3.38 -17.10 -6.21
C GLU A 209 -4.08 -15.77 -6.44
#